data_713782f38b250442634b7155a8354968
#
_entry.id   713782f38b250442634b7155a8354968
#
_cell.length_a   1.000
_cell.length_b   1.000
_cell.length_c   1.000
_cell.angle_alpha   90.00
_cell.angle_beta   90.00
_cell.angle_gamma   90.00
#
_symmetry.space_group_name_H-M   'P 1'
#
loop_
_entity.id
_entity.type
_entity.pdbx_description
1 polymer ?
#
loop_
_entity_poly.entity_id
_entity_poly.type
_entity_poly.pdbx_seq_one_letter_code
_entity_poly.pdbx_strand_id
1 'polypeptide(L)'
;MIIKVDSANIQRYHQLCKAEHVFGSRSRSALAAYGTDHDVHKFWILTEDGKDTAALHLNGQVLTVVKSGEIGTDDIVALTKEFEIHEIDSDWDLCEHLHTILGGVTESSYYMEYKGGNICPDFPDIQPADLKDVYSVLQQSHEYYRTHLKFEPWADNLEKLSACGAAKVYQLERDGKPIGTGSIISQDDTHAAIAAVAVIPEYRLKGIGTYITKFLIKEILSMGKTPCLISGYDEVAQLYRKIDFLSYGRWGELYI
;
A
#
# COMPACT_ATOMS: atom_id res chain seq x y z
N MET A 1 -10.34 -21.78 9.94
CA MET A 1 -10.93 -21.07 11.12
C MET A 1 -10.43 -19.66 11.19
N ILE A 2 -11.33 -18.70 11.42
CA ILE A 2 -11.00 -17.28 11.54
C ILE A 2 -11.00 -16.85 13.00
N ILE A 3 -9.94 -16.17 13.43
CA ILE A 3 -9.76 -15.70 14.80
C ILE A 3 -9.62 -14.17 14.77
N LYS A 4 -10.53 -13.44 15.45
CA LYS A 4 -10.43 -11.97 15.56
C LYS A 4 -9.11 -11.60 16.27
N VAL A 5 -8.45 -10.57 15.77
CA VAL A 5 -7.24 -10.02 16.41
C VAL A 5 -7.61 -9.25 17.67
N ASP A 6 -6.88 -9.52 18.74
CA ASP A 6 -6.97 -8.84 20.03
C ASP A 6 -5.57 -8.68 20.67
N SER A 7 -5.51 -8.15 21.88
CA SER A 7 -4.25 -7.96 22.60
C SER A 7 -3.47 -9.25 22.87
N ALA A 8 -4.14 -10.40 22.94
CA ALA A 8 -3.49 -11.69 23.24
C ALA A 8 -2.82 -12.33 22.01
N ASN A 9 -3.32 -12.02 20.79
CA ASN A 9 -2.85 -12.65 19.57
C ASN A 9 -2.23 -11.68 18.54
N ILE A 10 -2.16 -10.37 18.84
CA ILE A 10 -1.64 -9.33 17.95
C ILE A 10 -0.24 -9.63 17.40
N GLN A 11 0.62 -10.27 18.19
CA GLN A 11 1.97 -10.64 17.75
C GLN A 11 1.96 -11.74 16.68
N ARG A 12 0.99 -12.67 16.74
CA ARG A 12 0.78 -13.68 15.69
C ARG A 12 0.37 -13.01 14.38
N TYR A 13 -0.55 -12.05 14.45
CA TYR A 13 -0.97 -11.24 13.30
C TYR A 13 0.22 -10.49 12.67
N HIS A 14 1.01 -9.80 13.49
CA HIS A 14 2.21 -9.09 13.03
C HIS A 14 3.23 -10.03 12.36
N GLN A 15 3.37 -11.26 12.86
CA GLN A 15 4.28 -12.24 12.25
C GLN A 15 3.79 -12.68 10.86
N LEU A 16 2.50 -12.89 10.67
CA LEU A 16 1.90 -13.22 9.38
C LEU A 16 2.06 -12.08 8.37
N CYS A 17 1.87 -10.83 8.81
CA CYS A 17 2.06 -9.66 7.95
C CYS A 17 3.48 -9.53 7.37
N LYS A 18 4.49 -10.22 7.94
CA LYS A 18 5.87 -10.22 7.39
C LYS A 18 6.02 -11.04 6.12
N ALA A 19 5.02 -11.84 5.75
CA ALA A 19 5.07 -12.65 4.54
C ALA A 19 5.07 -11.78 3.26
N GLU A 20 4.54 -10.55 3.34
CA GLU A 20 4.55 -9.60 2.24
C GLU A 20 4.75 -8.16 2.76
N HIS A 21 5.70 -7.41 2.16
CA HIS A 21 6.19 -6.16 2.74
C HIS A 21 5.32 -4.93 2.47
N VAL A 22 4.55 -4.90 1.37
CA VAL A 22 3.71 -3.74 1.05
C VAL A 22 2.37 -3.81 1.79
N PHE A 23 1.57 -4.84 1.52
CA PHE A 23 0.24 -4.97 2.14
C PHE A 23 0.30 -5.46 3.58
N GLY A 24 1.29 -6.29 3.92
CA GLY A 24 1.55 -6.66 5.30
C GLY A 24 1.91 -5.45 6.15
N SER A 25 2.76 -4.54 5.65
CA SER A 25 3.07 -3.29 6.37
C SER A 25 1.86 -2.35 6.43
N ARG A 26 1.03 -2.28 5.38
CA ARG A 26 -0.25 -1.53 5.39
C ARG A 26 -1.19 -2.06 6.47
N SER A 27 -1.38 -3.37 6.53
CA SER A 27 -2.25 -4.02 7.52
C SER A 27 -1.76 -3.79 8.95
N ARG A 28 -0.44 -3.87 9.20
CA ARG A 28 0.16 -3.54 10.50
C ARG A 28 -0.01 -2.06 10.85
N SER A 29 0.20 -1.17 9.89
CA SER A 29 0.05 0.28 10.06
C SER A 29 -1.40 0.66 10.36
N ALA A 30 -2.36 0.06 9.67
CA ALA A 30 -3.78 0.23 9.94
C ALA A 30 -4.14 -0.27 11.34
N LEU A 31 -3.66 -1.44 11.74
CA LEU A 31 -3.90 -1.97 13.09
C LEU A 31 -3.32 -1.05 14.18
N ALA A 32 -2.15 -0.46 13.96
CA ALA A 32 -1.54 0.51 14.88
C ALA A 32 -2.32 1.83 14.95
N ALA A 33 -2.87 2.30 13.82
CA ALA A 33 -3.60 3.54 13.73
C ALA A 33 -5.04 3.46 14.25
N TYR A 34 -5.72 2.32 14.06
CA TYR A 34 -7.14 2.16 14.32
C TYR A 34 -7.48 1.20 15.47
N GLY A 35 -6.52 0.39 15.90
CA GLY A 35 -6.74 -0.62 16.94
C GLY A 35 -7.56 -1.82 16.48
N THR A 36 -7.90 -2.70 17.42
CA THR A 36 -8.59 -3.98 17.16
C THR A 36 -10.12 -3.88 17.14
N ASP A 37 -10.70 -2.78 17.61
CA ASP A 37 -12.16 -2.59 17.81
C ASP A 37 -12.74 -1.44 16.99
N HIS A 38 -12.22 -1.23 15.79
CA HIS A 38 -12.71 -0.20 14.88
C HIS A 38 -13.87 -0.71 14.02
N ASP A 39 -14.86 0.16 13.72
CA ASP A 39 -16.06 -0.24 12.96
C ASP A 39 -15.74 -0.57 11.50
N VAL A 40 -14.85 0.20 10.87
CA VAL A 40 -14.48 0.09 9.45
C VAL A 40 -13.32 -0.87 9.24
N HIS A 41 -12.32 -0.83 10.14
CA HIS A 41 -11.14 -1.70 10.07
C HIS A 41 -11.33 -2.93 10.95
N LYS A 42 -11.26 -4.10 10.37
CA LYS A 42 -11.34 -5.38 11.10
C LYS A 42 -10.14 -6.24 10.76
N PHE A 43 -9.63 -6.98 11.74
CA PHE A 43 -8.41 -7.76 11.61
C PHE A 43 -8.63 -9.18 12.12
N TRP A 44 -8.19 -10.18 11.34
CA TRP A 44 -8.28 -11.59 11.71
C TRP A 44 -7.01 -12.37 11.35
N ILE A 45 -6.86 -13.48 12.00
CA ILE A 45 -5.89 -14.53 11.69
C ILE A 45 -6.66 -15.69 11.08
N LEU A 46 -6.28 -16.15 9.90
CA LEU A 46 -6.73 -17.41 9.34
C LEU A 46 -5.83 -18.53 9.88
N THR A 47 -6.45 -19.60 10.37
CA THR A 47 -5.77 -20.75 10.95
C THR A 47 -6.28 -22.03 10.31
N GLU A 48 -5.40 -22.89 9.83
CA GLU A 48 -5.71 -24.19 9.25
C GLU A 48 -4.86 -25.26 9.92
N ASP A 49 -5.48 -26.36 10.30
CA ASP A 49 -4.84 -27.48 11.02
C ASP A 49 -4.01 -27.03 12.23
N GLY A 50 -4.52 -26.00 12.94
CA GLY A 50 -3.87 -25.44 14.12
C GLY A 50 -2.66 -24.55 13.83
N LYS A 51 -2.39 -24.19 12.56
CA LYS A 51 -1.33 -23.28 12.14
C LYS A 51 -1.90 -21.99 11.60
N ASP A 52 -1.28 -20.87 11.93
CA ASP A 52 -1.61 -19.58 11.36
C ASP A 52 -1.11 -19.51 9.92
N THR A 53 -2.01 -19.19 8.98
CA THR A 53 -1.72 -19.26 7.53
C THR A 53 -1.89 -17.92 6.82
N ALA A 54 -2.73 -17.02 7.32
CA ALA A 54 -2.85 -15.68 6.74
C ALA A 54 -3.27 -14.63 7.77
N ALA A 55 -2.85 -13.38 7.51
CA ALA A 55 -3.40 -12.17 8.12
C ALA A 55 -4.46 -11.57 7.20
N LEU A 56 -5.64 -11.28 7.75
CA LEU A 56 -6.76 -10.68 7.04
C LEU A 56 -7.01 -9.28 7.59
N HIS A 57 -7.19 -8.30 6.69
CA HIS A 57 -7.53 -6.94 7.05
C HIS A 57 -8.67 -6.44 6.17
N LEU A 58 -9.82 -6.21 6.76
CA LEU A 58 -10.94 -5.54 6.10
C LEU A 58 -10.86 -4.04 6.35
N ASN A 59 -10.96 -3.26 5.29
CA ASN A 59 -11.12 -1.81 5.31
C ASN A 59 -12.37 -1.43 4.51
N GLY A 60 -13.47 -1.18 5.21
CA GLY A 60 -14.78 -1.00 4.56
C GLY A 60 -15.21 -2.28 3.84
N GLN A 61 -15.14 -2.27 2.52
CA GLN A 61 -15.53 -3.41 1.66
C GLN A 61 -14.33 -4.01 0.90
N VAL A 62 -13.11 -3.64 1.26
CA VAL A 62 -11.87 -4.17 0.68
C VAL A 62 -11.21 -5.11 1.67
N LEU A 63 -11.06 -6.38 1.32
CA LEU A 63 -10.38 -7.41 2.12
C LEU A 63 -8.97 -7.65 1.61
N THR A 64 -7.98 -7.28 2.38
CA THR A 64 -6.58 -7.64 2.11
C THR A 64 -6.25 -8.97 2.78
N VAL A 65 -5.67 -9.91 2.02
CA VAL A 65 -5.23 -11.22 2.50
C VAL A 65 -3.72 -11.35 2.31
N VAL A 66 -2.98 -11.38 3.42
CA VAL A 66 -1.52 -11.62 3.42
C VAL A 66 -1.28 -13.05 3.86
N LYS A 67 -1.05 -13.94 2.91
CA LYS A 67 -0.83 -15.36 3.20
C LYS A 67 0.65 -15.69 3.41
N SER A 68 0.91 -16.67 4.27
CA SER A 68 2.25 -17.21 4.56
C SER A 68 2.44 -18.66 4.09
N GLY A 69 1.63 -19.09 3.13
CA GLY A 69 1.61 -20.43 2.56
C GLY A 69 0.36 -20.67 1.73
N GLU A 70 0.09 -21.93 1.39
CA GLU A 70 -1.20 -22.31 0.79
C GLU A 70 -2.31 -22.19 1.82
N ILE A 71 -3.47 -21.70 1.39
CA ILE A 71 -4.65 -21.51 2.25
C ILE A 71 -5.91 -22.00 1.55
N GLY A 72 -6.85 -22.50 2.33
CA GLY A 72 -8.22 -22.78 1.89
C GLY A 72 -9.01 -21.48 1.68
N THR A 73 -9.99 -21.52 0.83
CA THR A 73 -10.76 -20.34 0.44
C THR A 73 -12.15 -20.25 1.09
N ASP A 74 -12.63 -21.32 1.72
CA ASP A 74 -14.00 -21.39 2.26
C ASP A 74 -14.29 -20.28 3.29
N ASP A 75 -13.35 -20.04 4.20
CA ASP A 75 -13.46 -19.01 5.22
C ASP A 75 -13.44 -17.59 4.59
N ILE A 76 -12.66 -17.37 3.52
CA ILE A 76 -12.61 -16.10 2.79
C ILE A 76 -13.93 -15.88 2.05
N VAL A 77 -14.44 -16.90 1.36
CA VAL A 77 -15.75 -16.86 0.67
C VAL A 77 -16.90 -16.60 1.65
N ALA A 78 -16.82 -17.13 2.86
CA ALA A 78 -17.82 -16.84 3.90
C ALA A 78 -17.77 -15.36 4.31
N LEU A 79 -16.57 -14.79 4.52
CA LEU A 79 -16.39 -13.37 4.85
C LEU A 79 -16.94 -12.43 3.76
N THR A 80 -16.79 -12.77 2.46
CA THR A 80 -17.30 -11.91 1.38
C THR A 80 -18.80 -11.71 1.48
N LYS A 81 -19.52 -12.72 1.91
CA LYS A 81 -20.98 -12.65 2.09
C LYS A 81 -21.37 -11.95 3.39
N GLU A 82 -20.63 -12.21 4.47
CA GLU A 82 -20.92 -11.64 5.79
C GLU A 82 -20.73 -10.12 5.82
N PHE A 83 -19.69 -9.62 5.14
CA PHE A 83 -19.27 -8.20 5.19
C PHE A 83 -19.54 -7.46 3.87
N GLU A 84 -20.25 -8.06 2.91
CA GLU A 84 -20.54 -7.46 1.60
C GLU A 84 -19.24 -6.92 0.93
N ILE A 85 -18.21 -7.76 0.90
CA ILE A 85 -16.90 -7.41 0.35
C ILE A 85 -17.03 -7.30 -1.18
N HIS A 86 -16.51 -6.21 -1.75
CA HIS A 86 -16.54 -5.95 -3.19
C HIS A 86 -15.17 -6.08 -3.84
N GLU A 87 -14.09 -6.12 -3.04
CA GLU A 87 -12.73 -6.20 -3.53
C GLU A 87 -11.89 -7.07 -2.60
N ILE A 88 -11.12 -7.99 -3.18
CA ILE A 88 -10.15 -8.82 -2.44
C ILE A 88 -8.76 -8.58 -3.02
N ASP A 89 -7.88 -8.14 -2.12
CA ASP A 89 -6.48 -7.89 -2.39
C ASP A 89 -5.62 -9.04 -1.85
N SER A 90 -4.84 -9.71 -2.71
CA SER A 90 -3.91 -10.76 -2.29
C SER A 90 -2.80 -10.97 -3.34
N ASP A 91 -1.97 -12.00 -3.14
CA ASP A 91 -1.12 -12.46 -4.24
C ASP A 91 -1.97 -12.95 -5.43
N TRP A 92 -1.38 -12.90 -6.61
CA TRP A 92 -2.07 -13.18 -7.85
C TRP A 92 -2.73 -14.55 -7.88
N ASP A 93 -2.05 -15.59 -7.40
CA ASP A 93 -2.53 -16.97 -7.49
C ASP A 93 -3.79 -17.17 -6.64
N LEU A 94 -3.89 -16.53 -5.48
CA LEU A 94 -5.10 -16.58 -4.65
C LEU A 94 -6.24 -15.83 -5.32
N CYS A 95 -6.00 -14.65 -5.89
CA CYS A 95 -7.04 -13.88 -6.59
C CYS A 95 -7.58 -14.64 -7.81
N GLU A 96 -6.72 -15.25 -8.61
CA GLU A 96 -7.12 -16.13 -9.73
C GLU A 96 -7.95 -17.32 -9.25
N HIS A 97 -7.55 -17.95 -8.15
CA HIS A 97 -8.33 -19.05 -7.60
C HIS A 97 -9.71 -18.59 -7.08
N LEU A 98 -9.76 -17.50 -6.32
CA LEU A 98 -11.01 -16.92 -5.83
C LEU A 98 -11.92 -16.44 -6.98
N HIS A 99 -11.34 -15.92 -8.07
CA HIS A 99 -12.08 -15.55 -9.28
C HIS A 99 -12.87 -16.75 -9.85
N THR A 100 -12.28 -17.97 -9.84
CA THR A 100 -12.99 -19.17 -10.30
C THR A 100 -14.21 -19.53 -9.45
N ILE A 101 -14.25 -19.08 -8.19
CA ILE A 101 -15.31 -19.39 -7.22
C ILE A 101 -16.36 -18.27 -7.16
N LEU A 102 -15.91 -17.03 -7.10
CA LEU A 102 -16.73 -15.85 -6.85
C LEU A 102 -17.13 -15.12 -8.15
N GLY A 103 -16.43 -15.37 -9.26
CA GLY A 103 -16.57 -14.59 -10.49
C GLY A 103 -15.88 -13.24 -10.35
N GLY A 104 -16.38 -12.23 -11.08
CA GLY A 104 -15.87 -10.87 -11.02
C GLY A 104 -14.76 -10.58 -12.05
N VAL A 105 -13.90 -9.63 -11.77
CA VAL A 105 -12.79 -9.20 -12.64
C VAL A 105 -11.49 -9.16 -11.83
N THR A 106 -10.41 -9.71 -12.38
CA THR A 106 -9.09 -9.65 -11.77
C THR A 106 -8.20 -8.62 -12.45
N GLU A 107 -7.49 -7.83 -11.65
CA GLU A 107 -6.40 -6.97 -12.10
C GLU A 107 -5.10 -7.39 -11.40
N SER A 108 -3.95 -7.07 -12.00
CA SER A 108 -2.67 -7.43 -11.39
C SER A 108 -1.66 -6.30 -11.42
N SER A 109 -0.87 -6.23 -10.37
CA SER A 109 0.21 -5.27 -10.17
C SER A 109 1.52 -5.99 -9.87
N TYR A 110 2.65 -5.30 -10.09
CA TYR A 110 3.96 -5.82 -9.74
C TYR A 110 4.36 -5.38 -8.34
N TYR A 111 4.76 -6.33 -7.51
CA TYR A 111 5.59 -6.02 -6.36
C TYR A 111 6.99 -5.64 -6.81
N MET A 112 7.48 -4.51 -6.37
CA MET A 112 8.81 -4.04 -6.71
C MET A 112 9.58 -3.62 -5.47
N GLU A 113 10.85 -3.97 -5.42
CA GLU A 113 11.77 -3.65 -4.34
C GLU A 113 13.04 -3.02 -4.90
N TYR A 114 13.52 -2.00 -4.21
CA TYR A 114 14.77 -1.34 -4.55
C TYR A 114 15.99 -2.22 -4.22
N LYS A 115 16.87 -2.44 -5.19
CA LYS A 115 18.03 -3.32 -5.05
C LYS A 115 19.37 -2.60 -4.91
N GLY A 116 19.36 -1.28 -4.80
CA GLY A 116 20.56 -0.46 -4.69
C GLY A 116 20.87 0.32 -5.95
N GLY A 117 21.67 1.36 -5.84
CA GLY A 117 22.05 2.26 -6.94
C GLY A 117 22.53 3.60 -6.42
N ASN A 118 22.98 4.47 -7.34
CA ASN A 118 23.43 5.81 -7.01
C ASN A 118 22.24 6.75 -6.83
N ILE A 119 22.08 7.28 -5.62
CA ILE A 119 21.08 8.31 -5.31
C ILE A 119 21.79 9.64 -5.26
N CYS A 120 21.26 10.63 -5.99
CA CYS A 120 21.74 12.00 -5.89
C CYS A 120 21.57 12.51 -4.44
N PRO A 121 22.59 13.13 -3.84
CA PRO A 121 22.57 13.44 -2.41
C PRO A 121 21.60 14.54 -1.98
N ASP A 122 21.24 15.49 -2.86
CA ASP A 122 20.48 16.68 -2.49
C ASP A 122 19.14 16.81 -3.21
N PHE A 123 18.11 17.10 -2.41
CA PHE A 123 16.72 17.31 -2.86
C PHE A 123 16.11 18.54 -2.16
N PRO A 124 16.71 19.75 -2.36
CA PRO A 124 16.36 20.95 -1.59
C PRO A 124 14.92 21.44 -1.82
N ASP A 125 14.31 21.07 -2.93
CA ASP A 125 12.97 21.53 -3.32
C ASP A 125 11.84 20.62 -2.82
N ILE A 126 12.19 19.53 -2.10
CA ILE A 126 11.19 18.60 -1.53
C ILE A 126 11.08 18.82 -0.02
N GLN A 127 9.86 19.02 0.44
CA GLN A 127 9.55 19.30 1.84
C GLN A 127 8.35 18.49 2.34
N PRO A 128 8.15 18.36 3.67
CA PRO A 128 6.91 17.83 4.22
C PRO A 128 5.71 18.58 3.67
N ALA A 129 4.65 17.86 3.34
CA ALA A 129 3.53 18.41 2.61
C ALA A 129 2.35 18.81 3.49
N ASP A 130 1.63 19.87 3.07
CA ASP A 130 0.25 20.08 3.46
C ASP A 130 -0.65 19.10 2.69
N LEU A 131 -1.59 18.44 3.36
CA LEU A 131 -2.45 17.44 2.73
C LEU A 131 -3.38 18.03 1.66
N LYS A 132 -3.76 19.31 1.76
CA LYS A 132 -4.57 19.99 0.73
C LYS A 132 -3.77 20.19 -0.56
N ASP A 133 -2.50 20.54 -0.43
CA ASP A 133 -1.60 20.70 -1.57
C ASP A 133 -1.38 19.37 -2.28
N VAL A 134 -1.12 18.30 -1.51
CA VAL A 134 -1.00 16.94 -2.05
C VAL A 134 -2.28 16.50 -2.73
N TYR A 135 -3.44 16.70 -2.10
CA TYR A 135 -4.73 16.38 -2.69
C TYR A 135 -4.93 17.13 -4.02
N SER A 136 -4.60 18.42 -4.06
CA SER A 136 -4.67 19.22 -5.29
C SER A 136 -3.79 18.66 -6.40
N VAL A 137 -2.54 18.24 -6.10
CA VAL A 137 -1.65 17.60 -7.07
C VAL A 137 -2.22 16.28 -7.55
N LEU A 138 -2.74 15.43 -6.68
CA LEU A 138 -3.35 14.15 -7.03
C LEU A 138 -4.56 14.35 -7.96
N GLN A 139 -5.46 15.27 -7.61
CA GLN A 139 -6.64 15.61 -8.42
C GLN A 139 -6.27 16.06 -9.84
N GLN A 140 -5.19 16.82 -9.99
CA GLN A 140 -4.70 17.27 -11.29
C GLN A 140 -3.95 16.17 -12.06
N SER A 141 -3.38 15.20 -11.33
CA SER A 141 -2.49 14.22 -11.96
C SER A 141 -3.22 13.09 -12.67
N HIS A 142 -4.34 12.59 -12.17
CA HIS A 142 -5.00 11.43 -12.78
C HIS A 142 -6.51 11.45 -12.54
N GLU A 143 -7.27 10.97 -13.53
CA GLU A 143 -8.74 10.91 -13.47
C GLU A 143 -9.24 10.04 -12.32
N TYR A 144 -8.58 8.93 -12.05
CA TYR A 144 -8.89 8.07 -10.91
C TYR A 144 -8.98 8.85 -9.60
N TYR A 145 -8.01 9.73 -9.31
CA TYR A 145 -8.05 10.54 -8.10
C TYR A 145 -9.20 11.55 -8.10
N ARG A 146 -9.53 12.13 -9.27
CA ARG A 146 -10.66 13.07 -9.39
C ARG A 146 -12.00 12.42 -9.11
N THR A 147 -12.16 11.15 -9.48
CA THR A 147 -13.43 10.44 -9.40
C THR A 147 -13.61 9.65 -8.10
N HIS A 148 -12.54 9.12 -7.53
CA HIS A 148 -12.59 8.18 -6.41
C HIS A 148 -12.04 8.73 -5.10
N LEU A 149 -11.10 9.70 -5.15
CA LEU A 149 -10.48 10.21 -3.93
C LEU A 149 -11.34 11.34 -3.34
N LYS A 150 -11.80 11.17 -2.10
CA LYS A 150 -12.48 12.21 -1.31
C LYS A 150 -11.51 12.75 -0.26
N PHE A 151 -11.46 14.08 -0.11
CA PHE A 151 -10.44 14.72 0.73
C PHE A 151 -10.52 14.28 2.20
N GLU A 152 -11.69 14.41 2.84
CA GLU A 152 -11.83 14.20 4.28
C GLU A 152 -11.42 12.77 4.72
N PRO A 153 -11.96 11.67 4.15
CA PRO A 153 -11.59 10.34 4.59
C PRO A 153 -10.14 9.99 4.25
N TRP A 154 -9.60 10.51 3.14
CA TRP A 154 -8.21 10.32 2.76
C TRP A 154 -7.25 11.05 3.70
N ALA A 155 -7.53 12.32 4.02
CA ALA A 155 -6.71 13.14 4.92
C ALA A 155 -6.74 12.57 6.34
N ASP A 156 -7.92 12.23 6.88
CA ASP A 156 -8.07 11.61 8.20
C ASP A 156 -7.27 10.31 8.33
N ASN A 157 -7.30 9.46 7.30
CA ASN A 157 -6.50 8.24 7.28
C ASN A 157 -4.98 8.54 7.31
N LEU A 158 -4.51 9.49 6.48
CA LEU A 158 -3.09 9.86 6.46
C LEU A 158 -2.64 10.52 7.77
N GLU A 159 -3.47 11.35 8.40
CA GLU A 159 -3.18 11.95 9.70
C GLU A 159 -3.00 10.86 10.77
N LYS A 160 -3.90 9.88 10.83
CA LYS A 160 -3.79 8.74 11.78
C LYS A 160 -2.54 7.89 11.52
N LEU A 161 -2.26 7.56 10.27
CA LEU A 161 -1.06 6.82 9.89
C LEU A 161 0.22 7.61 10.19
N SER A 162 0.20 8.93 10.00
CA SER A 162 1.35 9.80 10.34
C SER A 162 1.54 9.91 11.86
N ALA A 163 0.46 10.00 12.63
CA ALA A 163 0.50 10.07 14.08
C ALA A 163 1.12 8.81 14.72
N CYS A 164 0.90 7.63 14.14
CA CYS A 164 1.57 6.40 14.58
C CYS A 164 2.94 6.17 13.91
N GLY A 165 3.44 7.14 13.13
CA GLY A 165 4.75 7.08 12.46
C GLY A 165 4.80 6.18 11.22
N ALA A 166 3.66 5.66 10.75
CA ALA A 166 3.60 4.77 9.61
C ALA A 166 3.70 5.49 8.26
N ALA A 167 3.19 6.74 8.17
CA ALA A 167 3.18 7.50 6.93
C ALA A 167 3.97 8.82 7.04
N LYS A 168 4.53 9.23 5.90
CA LYS A 168 5.13 10.56 5.68
C LYS A 168 4.76 11.03 4.29
N VAL A 169 4.36 12.27 4.16
CA VAL A 169 3.90 12.85 2.88
C VAL A 169 4.77 14.05 2.53
N TYR A 170 5.17 14.13 1.27
CA TYR A 170 6.08 15.15 0.76
C TYR A 170 5.54 15.80 -0.50
N GLN A 171 5.93 17.06 -0.71
CA GLN A 171 5.63 17.81 -1.92
C GLN A 171 6.88 18.44 -2.51
N LEU A 172 6.86 18.59 -3.81
CA LEU A 172 7.82 19.38 -4.57
C LEU A 172 7.14 20.67 -4.99
N GLU A 173 7.73 21.80 -4.63
CA GLU A 173 7.25 23.12 -5.02
C GLU A 173 8.10 23.76 -6.11
N ARG A 174 7.46 24.60 -6.91
CA ARG A 174 8.12 25.53 -7.82
C ARG A 174 7.34 26.83 -7.88
N ASP A 175 8.03 27.94 -7.67
CA ASP A 175 7.44 29.30 -7.64
C ASP A 175 6.26 29.39 -6.64
N GLY A 176 6.40 28.74 -5.46
CA GLY A 176 5.40 28.71 -4.40
C GLY A 176 4.15 27.88 -4.74
N LYS A 177 4.22 26.97 -5.72
CA LYS A 177 3.12 26.09 -6.09
C LYS A 177 3.54 24.62 -6.01
N PRO A 178 2.73 23.75 -5.41
CA PRO A 178 2.98 22.32 -5.42
C PRO A 178 2.80 21.77 -6.84
N ILE A 179 3.84 21.14 -7.38
CA ILE A 179 3.86 20.58 -8.74
C ILE A 179 3.99 19.06 -8.77
N GLY A 180 4.34 18.49 -7.64
CA GLY A 180 4.49 17.04 -7.49
C GLY A 180 4.39 16.61 -6.04
N THR A 181 4.08 15.35 -5.83
CA THR A 181 3.97 14.72 -4.51
C THR A 181 4.54 13.32 -4.52
N GLY A 182 4.85 12.81 -3.33
CA GLY A 182 5.17 11.42 -3.08
C GLY A 182 5.08 11.11 -1.59
N SER A 183 4.77 9.87 -1.27
CA SER A 183 4.50 9.47 0.10
C SER A 183 5.19 8.15 0.45
N ILE A 184 5.56 8.01 1.71
CA ILE A 184 5.75 6.73 2.39
C ILE A 184 4.43 6.47 3.09
N ILE A 185 3.71 5.40 2.76
CA ILE A 185 2.33 5.18 3.26
C ILE A 185 2.21 4.08 4.30
N SER A 186 3.22 3.24 4.41
CA SER A 186 3.31 2.18 5.40
C SER A 186 4.74 1.73 5.56
N GLN A 187 5.04 1.10 6.69
CA GLN A 187 6.35 0.52 6.95
C GLN A 187 6.28 -0.62 7.96
N ASP A 188 7.20 -1.57 7.83
CA ASP A 188 7.48 -2.60 8.81
C ASP A 188 8.90 -2.45 9.39
N ASP A 189 9.43 -3.51 10.00
CA ASP A 189 10.75 -3.49 10.62
C ASP A 189 11.89 -3.35 9.58
N THR A 190 11.66 -3.75 8.34
CA THR A 190 12.67 -3.92 7.28
C THR A 190 12.37 -3.13 6.00
N HIS A 191 11.12 -2.82 5.71
CA HIS A 191 10.67 -2.18 4.47
C HIS A 191 9.79 -0.98 4.73
N ALA A 192 9.72 -0.08 3.72
CA ALA A 192 8.76 1.00 3.69
C ALA A 192 8.22 1.20 2.27
N ALA A 193 6.90 1.38 2.17
CA ALA A 193 6.19 1.41 0.90
C ALA A 193 6.03 2.85 0.37
N ILE A 194 6.51 3.06 -0.85
CA ILE A 194 6.33 4.29 -1.62
C ILE A 194 4.96 4.24 -2.31
N ALA A 195 4.23 5.35 -2.26
CA ALA A 195 3.00 5.53 -3.00
C ALA A 195 2.74 7.00 -3.33
N ALA A 196 1.67 7.27 -4.10
CA ALA A 196 1.20 8.59 -4.46
C ALA A 196 2.28 9.48 -5.10
N VAL A 197 3.22 8.88 -5.85
CA VAL A 197 4.16 9.65 -6.67
C VAL A 197 3.41 10.21 -7.86
N ALA A 198 3.16 11.52 -7.83
CA ALA A 198 2.39 12.19 -8.85
C ALA A 198 3.01 13.54 -9.23
N VAL A 199 2.81 13.93 -10.49
CA VAL A 199 3.27 15.21 -11.05
C VAL A 199 2.14 15.79 -11.88
N ILE A 200 1.84 17.08 -11.72
CA ILE A 200 0.82 17.77 -12.52
C ILE A 200 1.19 17.75 -14.00
N PRO A 201 0.22 17.73 -14.93
CA PRO A 201 0.45 17.50 -16.36
C PRO A 201 1.52 18.39 -16.98
N GLU A 202 1.54 19.68 -16.67
CA GLU A 202 2.45 20.69 -17.26
C GLU A 202 3.92 20.44 -16.93
N TYR A 203 4.19 19.66 -15.90
CA TYR A 203 5.55 19.37 -15.40
C TYR A 203 6.00 17.93 -15.67
N ARG A 204 5.20 17.11 -16.36
CA ARG A 204 5.54 15.73 -16.72
C ARG A 204 6.66 15.66 -17.76
N LEU A 205 7.21 14.45 -17.89
CA LEU A 205 8.29 14.13 -18.85
C LEU A 205 9.57 14.95 -18.66
N LYS A 206 9.74 15.60 -17.50
CA LYS A 206 10.92 16.40 -17.12
C LYS A 206 11.76 15.72 -16.01
N GLY A 207 11.54 14.43 -15.75
CA GLY A 207 12.26 13.67 -14.74
C GLY A 207 11.79 13.89 -13.29
N ILE A 208 10.74 14.71 -13.07
CA ILE A 208 10.29 15.10 -11.72
C ILE A 208 9.80 13.89 -10.90
N GLY A 209 9.03 12.97 -11.50
CA GLY A 209 8.59 11.76 -10.81
C GLY A 209 9.76 10.90 -10.34
N THR A 210 10.78 10.74 -11.18
CA THR A 210 12.03 10.06 -10.83
C THR A 210 12.78 10.78 -9.70
N TYR A 211 12.80 12.11 -9.73
CA TYR A 211 13.44 12.93 -8.70
C TYR A 211 12.77 12.74 -7.33
N ILE A 212 11.42 12.81 -7.27
CA ILE A 212 10.64 12.55 -6.06
C ILE A 212 10.85 11.12 -5.57
N THR A 213 10.82 10.13 -6.46
CA THR A 213 11.05 8.73 -6.08
C THR A 213 12.44 8.53 -5.48
N LYS A 214 13.49 9.13 -6.06
CA LYS A 214 14.86 9.06 -5.50
C LYS A 214 14.96 9.72 -4.13
N PHE A 215 14.26 10.82 -3.90
CA PHE A 215 14.16 11.41 -2.58
C PHE A 215 13.53 10.43 -1.57
N LEU A 216 12.39 9.80 -1.90
CA LEU A 216 11.72 8.83 -1.03
C LEU A 216 12.61 7.61 -0.76
N ILE A 217 13.34 7.12 -1.76
CA ILE A 217 14.34 6.07 -1.57
C ILE A 217 15.38 6.50 -0.52
N LYS A 218 15.94 7.72 -0.64
CA LYS A 218 16.92 8.24 0.31
C LYS A 218 16.35 8.32 1.73
N GLU A 219 15.14 8.84 1.88
CA GLU A 219 14.45 8.88 3.18
C GLU A 219 14.27 7.49 3.80
N ILE A 220 13.82 6.52 3.01
CA ILE A 220 13.61 5.14 3.48
C ILE A 220 14.96 4.48 3.87
N LEU A 221 15.99 4.63 3.05
CA LEU A 221 17.32 4.10 3.34
C LEU A 221 17.93 4.74 4.60
N SER A 222 17.65 6.03 4.86
CA SER A 222 18.10 6.71 6.08
C SER A 222 17.48 6.13 7.36
N MET A 223 16.31 5.48 7.23
CA MET A 223 15.64 4.75 8.31
C MET A 223 16.17 3.30 8.47
N GLY A 224 17.17 2.90 7.67
CA GLY A 224 17.69 1.52 7.65
C GLY A 224 16.73 0.51 7.02
N LYS A 225 15.81 0.96 6.16
CA LYS A 225 14.77 0.12 5.53
C LYS A 225 14.96 0.04 4.02
N THR A 226 14.38 -0.98 3.42
CA THR A 226 14.36 -1.20 1.98
C THR A 226 13.12 -0.56 1.37
N PRO A 227 13.25 0.30 0.35
CA PRO A 227 12.11 0.84 -0.38
C PRO A 227 11.39 -0.24 -1.19
N CYS A 228 10.07 -0.26 -1.09
CA CYS A 228 9.21 -1.12 -1.91
C CYS A 228 8.01 -0.34 -2.45
N LEU A 229 7.36 -0.85 -3.47
CA LEU A 229 6.16 -0.25 -4.06
C LEU A 229 5.36 -1.28 -4.87
N ILE A 230 4.15 -0.88 -5.27
CA ILE A 230 3.34 -1.59 -6.26
C ILE A 230 3.24 -0.73 -7.52
N SER A 231 3.29 -1.40 -8.66
CA SER A 231 3.08 -0.76 -9.97
C SER A 231 2.07 -1.58 -10.77
N GLY A 232 0.91 -0.96 -11.06
CA GLY A 232 -0.17 -1.58 -11.84
C GLY A 232 0.03 -1.56 -13.34
N TYR A 233 0.94 -0.72 -13.87
CA TYR A 233 1.12 -0.53 -15.31
C TYR A 233 2.56 -0.83 -15.71
N ASP A 234 2.72 -1.56 -16.82
CA ASP A 234 4.04 -1.93 -17.37
C ASP A 234 4.94 -0.72 -17.64
N GLU A 235 4.37 0.36 -18.19
CA GLU A 235 5.12 1.59 -18.49
C GLU A 235 5.67 2.24 -17.21
N VAL A 236 4.87 2.24 -16.14
CA VAL A 236 5.27 2.78 -14.83
C VAL A 236 6.29 1.85 -14.16
N ALA A 237 6.09 0.53 -14.25
CA ALA A 237 7.06 -0.45 -13.78
C ALA A 237 8.42 -0.33 -14.48
N GLN A 238 8.43 -0.05 -15.80
CA GLN A 238 9.66 0.23 -16.55
C GLN A 238 10.39 1.48 -16.05
N LEU A 239 9.66 2.51 -15.63
CA LEU A 239 10.26 3.70 -15.02
C LEU A 239 10.99 3.33 -13.71
N TYR A 240 10.34 2.55 -12.87
CA TYR A 240 10.94 2.10 -11.61
C TYR A 240 12.14 1.15 -11.83
N ARG A 241 12.09 0.28 -12.86
CA ARG A 241 13.25 -0.56 -13.22
C ARG A 241 14.49 0.26 -13.60
N LYS A 242 14.31 1.44 -14.23
CA LYS A 242 15.41 2.37 -14.57
C LYS A 242 16.09 3.02 -13.36
N ILE A 243 15.49 2.92 -12.20
CA ILE A 243 16.02 3.42 -10.91
C ILE A 243 16.16 2.29 -9.89
N ASP A 244 16.57 1.13 -10.39
CA ASP A 244 17.00 -0.04 -9.62
C ASP A 244 15.91 -0.74 -8.78
N PHE A 245 14.62 -0.58 -9.13
CA PHE A 245 13.59 -1.46 -8.61
C PHE A 245 13.49 -2.74 -9.45
N LEU A 246 13.40 -3.88 -8.79
CA LEU A 246 13.15 -5.17 -9.42
C LEU A 246 11.82 -5.75 -8.94
N SER A 247 11.08 -6.35 -9.86
CA SER A 247 9.87 -7.11 -9.50
C SER A 247 10.26 -8.42 -8.83
N TYR A 248 9.56 -8.77 -7.74
CA TYR A 248 9.76 -10.04 -7.03
C TYR A 248 8.48 -10.87 -6.90
N GLY A 249 7.35 -10.36 -7.40
CA GLY A 249 6.06 -11.06 -7.40
C GLY A 249 4.97 -10.25 -8.08
N ARG A 250 3.76 -10.82 -8.09
CA ARG A 250 2.54 -10.18 -8.57
C ARG A 250 1.50 -10.12 -7.46
N TRP A 251 0.86 -8.99 -7.37
CA TRP A 251 -0.32 -8.76 -6.56
C TRP A 251 -1.57 -8.85 -7.42
N GLY A 252 -2.65 -9.39 -6.88
CA GLY A 252 -3.96 -9.46 -7.51
C GLY A 252 -4.97 -8.60 -6.77
N GLU A 253 -5.86 -8.01 -7.52
CA GLU A 253 -7.06 -7.30 -7.06
C GLU A 253 -8.25 -7.98 -7.73
N LEU A 254 -9.14 -8.60 -6.94
CA LEU A 254 -10.35 -9.26 -7.42
C LEU A 254 -11.56 -8.41 -7.05
N TYR A 255 -12.22 -7.83 -8.04
CA TYR A 255 -13.49 -7.09 -7.93
C TYR A 255 -14.67 -8.03 -8.14
N ILE A 256 -15.57 -8.15 -7.14
CA ILE A 256 -16.72 -9.08 -7.10
C ILE A 256 -18.06 -8.37 -6.94
#